data_1b0665c65f1a2ffceb91760fb3c18c60
#
_entry.id   1b0665c65f1a2ffceb91760fb3c18c60
#
_cell.length_a   1.000
_cell.length_b   1.000
_cell.length_c   1.000
_cell.angle_alpha   90.00
_cell.angle_beta   90.00
_cell.angle_gamma   90.00
#
_symmetry.space_group_name_H-M   'P 1'
#
loop_
_entity.id
_entity.type
_entity.pdbx_description
1 polymer ?
#
loop_
_entity_poly.entity_id
_entity_poly.type
_entity_poly.pdbx_seq_one_letter_code
_entity_poly.pdbx_strand_id
1 'polypeptide(L)'
;TLIWASKSKKSKYTFNYQSLKCLNDDLQMRSDWTLPICNGKERLRKNGKKVHSTQKPEALLHRIILATTNKGDLICDPFIGTGTSAVVAKKLGRKYFGIEKDKKYFGAANKRINQTKVIEDNYLDTVENNKSKPRIPFGSLVEMGIIKPGSVLFDQKRKFNAKIMADGSLKHKGLSLIHISEPTRRHL
;
A
#
# COMPACT_ATOMS: atom_id res chain seq x y z
N THR A 1 3.45 -18.11 8.37
CA THR A 1 2.45 -17.95 7.31
C THR A 1 1.41 -16.93 7.74
N LEU A 2 1.05 -16.00 6.83
CA LEU A 2 -0.08 -15.09 6.98
C LEU A 2 -1.25 -15.64 6.17
N ILE A 3 -2.44 -15.64 6.77
CA ILE A 3 -3.67 -16.08 6.09
C ILE A 3 -4.58 -14.87 5.99
N TRP A 4 -5.05 -14.57 4.78
CA TRP A 4 -6.07 -13.58 4.53
C TRP A 4 -7.40 -14.24 4.26
N ALA A 5 -8.38 -13.95 5.07
CA ALA A 5 -9.72 -14.51 4.96
C ALA A 5 -10.78 -13.40 4.88
N SER A 6 -11.89 -13.68 4.26
CA SER A 6 -13.08 -12.84 4.25
C SER A 6 -14.28 -13.59 4.79
N LYS A 7 -15.28 -12.88 5.32
CA LYS A 7 -16.49 -13.47 5.88
C LYS A 7 -17.29 -14.26 4.84
N SER A 8 -17.28 -13.83 3.59
CA SER A 8 -17.99 -14.51 2.51
C SER A 8 -17.35 -14.16 1.15
N LYS A 9 -17.68 -14.91 0.09
CA LYS A 9 -17.24 -14.62 -1.29
C LYS A 9 -17.69 -13.24 -1.80
N LYS A 10 -18.77 -12.67 -1.23
CA LYS A 10 -19.32 -11.35 -1.59
C LYS A 10 -18.77 -10.22 -0.72
N SER A 11 -17.92 -10.52 0.27
CA SER A 11 -17.37 -9.48 1.15
C SER A 11 -16.48 -8.52 0.36
N LYS A 12 -16.70 -7.24 0.55
CA LYS A 12 -15.78 -6.21 0.05
C LYS A 12 -14.53 -6.22 0.93
N TYR A 13 -13.38 -6.01 0.31
CA TYR A 13 -12.11 -5.88 1.01
C TYR A 13 -11.30 -4.73 0.43
N THR A 14 -10.45 -4.17 1.26
CA THR A 14 -9.47 -3.16 0.85
C THR A 14 -8.14 -3.85 0.55
N PHE A 15 -7.51 -3.50 -0.58
CA PHE A 15 -6.15 -3.88 -0.88
C PHE A 15 -5.40 -2.73 -1.54
N ASN A 16 -4.55 -2.09 -0.78
CA ASN A 16 -3.81 -0.90 -1.20
C ASN A 16 -2.53 -1.28 -1.95
N TYR A 17 -2.67 -1.77 -3.16
CA TYR A 17 -1.58 -2.26 -4.01
C TYR A 17 -0.49 -1.21 -4.23
N GLN A 18 -0.88 0.05 -4.51
CA GLN A 18 0.08 1.12 -4.76
C GLN A 18 0.90 1.47 -3.51
N SER A 19 0.26 1.47 -2.34
CA SER A 19 0.97 1.69 -1.07
C SER A 19 2.02 0.62 -0.81
N LEU A 20 1.74 -0.64 -1.16
CA LEU A 20 2.73 -1.71 -1.08
C LEU A 20 3.87 -1.53 -2.08
N LYS A 21 3.59 -1.05 -3.29
CA LYS A 21 4.63 -0.74 -4.29
C LYS A 21 5.56 0.36 -3.80
N CYS A 22 5.01 1.44 -3.24
CA CYS A 22 5.81 2.53 -2.66
C CYS A 22 6.75 2.03 -1.55
N LEU A 23 6.36 1.00 -0.79
CA LEU A 23 7.22 0.35 0.21
C LEU A 23 8.29 -0.58 -0.40
N ASN A 24 8.30 -0.78 -1.70
CA ASN A 24 9.16 -1.72 -2.41
C ASN A 24 9.73 -1.12 -3.70
N ASP A 25 10.22 0.11 -3.63
CA ASP A 25 10.86 0.83 -4.74
C ASP A 25 10.03 0.82 -6.04
N ASP A 26 8.72 1.03 -5.92
CA ASP A 26 7.72 0.96 -6.98
C ASP A 26 7.63 -0.41 -7.70
N LEU A 27 8.25 -1.45 -7.16
CA LEU A 27 8.12 -2.80 -7.64
C LEU A 27 6.97 -3.54 -6.94
N GLN A 28 6.39 -4.50 -7.64
CA GLN A 28 5.37 -5.36 -7.04
C GLN A 28 5.93 -6.10 -5.82
N MET A 29 5.21 -5.99 -4.69
CA MET A 29 5.57 -6.71 -3.47
C MET A 29 5.38 -8.21 -3.67
N ARG A 30 6.41 -8.99 -3.37
CA ARG A 30 6.35 -10.46 -3.39
C ARG A 30 5.58 -10.99 -2.18
N SER A 31 5.22 -12.27 -2.23
CA SER A 31 4.55 -12.96 -1.11
C SER A 31 5.51 -13.39 0.01
N ASP A 32 6.80 -13.48 -0.32
CA ASP A 32 7.89 -13.78 0.62
C ASP A 32 8.49 -12.48 1.16
N TRP A 33 8.15 -12.14 2.38
CA TRP A 33 8.57 -10.88 3.00
C TRP A 33 9.81 -11.08 3.88
N THR A 34 10.89 -10.43 3.53
CA THR A 34 12.04 -10.28 4.43
C THR A 34 11.76 -9.12 5.39
N LEU A 35 11.60 -9.44 6.66
CA LEU A 35 11.27 -8.47 7.71
C LEU A 35 12.23 -8.63 8.89
N PRO A 36 12.63 -7.52 9.53
CA PRO A 36 13.44 -7.59 10.73
C PRO A 36 12.67 -8.28 11.86
N ILE A 37 13.36 -9.01 12.69
CA ILE A 37 12.81 -9.53 13.94
C ILE A 37 12.62 -8.38 14.93
N CYS A 38 11.63 -8.52 15.82
CA CYS A 38 11.45 -7.55 16.90
C CYS A 38 12.67 -7.55 17.84
N ASN A 39 13.46 -6.49 17.78
CA ASN A 39 14.74 -6.37 18.52
C ASN A 39 15.01 -4.91 18.96
N GLY A 40 16.16 -4.67 19.62
CA GLY A 40 16.62 -3.34 19.99
C GLY A 40 15.59 -2.54 20.80
N LYS A 41 15.39 -1.26 20.44
CA LYS A 41 14.48 -0.31 21.10
C LYS A 41 13.01 -0.68 20.96
N GLU A 42 12.63 -1.42 19.92
CA GLU A 42 11.27 -1.88 19.69
C GLU A 42 10.85 -2.95 20.70
N ARG A 43 11.80 -3.78 21.12
CA ARG A 43 11.54 -4.90 22.03
C ARG A 43 11.33 -4.40 23.45
N LEU A 44 10.11 -4.54 23.96
CA LEU A 44 9.80 -4.14 25.35
C LEU A 44 10.58 -5.00 26.35
N ARG A 45 11.30 -4.32 27.24
CA ARG A 45 12.06 -4.93 28.33
C ARG A 45 11.71 -4.26 29.67
N LYS A 46 11.70 -5.05 30.74
CA LYS A 46 11.61 -4.61 32.12
C LYS A 46 12.69 -5.32 32.91
N ASN A 47 13.55 -4.56 33.58
CA ASN A 47 14.70 -5.11 34.34
C ASN A 47 15.55 -6.06 33.49
N GLY A 48 15.87 -5.68 32.24
CA GLY A 48 16.65 -6.49 31.30
C GLY A 48 15.91 -7.67 30.65
N LYS A 49 14.79 -8.11 31.21
CA LYS A 49 14.01 -9.25 30.70
C LYS A 49 12.96 -8.81 29.69
N LYS A 50 12.67 -9.68 28.71
CA LYS A 50 11.61 -9.45 27.73
C LYS A 50 10.25 -9.40 28.46
N VAL A 51 9.44 -8.37 28.19
CA VAL A 51 8.07 -8.26 28.75
C VAL A 51 7.18 -9.34 28.16
N HIS A 52 7.29 -9.59 26.85
CA HIS A 52 6.51 -10.59 26.13
C HIS A 52 7.43 -11.43 25.25
N SER A 53 7.35 -12.76 25.31
CA SER A 53 8.24 -13.66 24.57
C SER A 53 8.10 -13.54 23.06
N THR A 54 6.88 -13.38 22.58
CA THR A 54 6.51 -13.42 21.14
C THR A 54 6.02 -12.08 20.60
N GLN A 55 6.53 -10.94 21.12
CA GLN A 55 6.21 -9.62 20.58
C GLN A 55 6.51 -9.60 19.08
N LYS A 56 5.53 -9.21 18.27
CA LYS A 56 5.67 -9.10 16.82
C LYS A 56 6.37 -7.80 16.42
N PRO A 57 7.15 -7.79 15.33
CA PRO A 57 7.78 -6.57 14.83
C PRO A 57 6.74 -5.60 14.27
N GLU A 58 6.97 -4.30 14.50
CA GLU A 58 6.09 -3.24 13.97
C GLU A 58 6.08 -3.24 12.44
N ALA A 59 7.22 -3.53 11.81
CA ALA A 59 7.33 -3.59 10.35
C ALA A 59 6.34 -4.58 9.71
N LEU A 60 6.07 -5.72 10.37
CA LEU A 60 5.08 -6.68 9.91
C LEU A 60 3.67 -6.09 9.94
N LEU A 61 3.28 -5.52 11.09
CA LEU A 61 1.94 -4.94 11.28
C LEU A 61 1.76 -3.69 10.41
N HIS A 62 2.81 -2.87 10.24
CA HIS A 62 2.81 -1.73 9.35
C HIS A 62 2.43 -2.15 7.91
N ARG A 63 3.10 -3.15 7.38
CA ARG A 63 2.83 -3.66 6.03
C ARG A 63 1.44 -4.23 5.88
N ILE A 64 0.96 -5.03 6.85
CA ILE A 64 -0.38 -5.61 6.85
C ILE A 64 -1.44 -4.51 6.90
N ILE A 65 -1.35 -3.60 7.88
CA ILE A 65 -2.35 -2.57 8.12
C ILE A 65 -2.42 -1.60 6.94
N LEU A 66 -1.28 -1.18 6.42
CA LEU A 66 -1.24 -0.31 5.24
C LEU A 66 -1.86 -0.99 4.00
N ALA A 67 -1.59 -2.28 3.82
CA ALA A 67 -2.11 -3.04 2.69
C ALA A 67 -3.63 -3.23 2.72
N THR A 68 -4.21 -3.40 3.91
CA THR A 68 -5.58 -3.92 4.06
C THR A 68 -6.57 -2.94 4.64
N THR A 69 -6.15 -1.72 4.98
CA THR A 69 -7.01 -0.70 5.60
C THR A 69 -6.72 0.69 5.06
N ASN A 70 -7.72 1.58 5.19
CA ASN A 70 -7.59 3.00 4.91
C ASN A 70 -7.49 3.80 6.23
N LYS A 71 -7.04 5.07 6.14
CA LYS A 71 -7.01 5.98 7.28
C LYS A 71 -8.41 6.11 7.90
N GLY A 72 -8.49 6.04 9.22
CA GLY A 72 -9.76 6.07 9.95
C GLY A 72 -10.45 4.71 10.15
N ASP A 73 -10.04 3.66 9.42
CA ASP A 73 -10.59 2.31 9.61
C ASP A 73 -10.30 1.77 11.01
N LEU A 74 -11.16 0.85 11.48
CA LEU A 74 -11.02 0.20 12.77
C LEU A 74 -10.29 -1.14 12.62
N ILE A 75 -9.23 -1.30 13.39
CA ILE A 75 -8.47 -2.55 13.52
C ILE A 75 -8.85 -3.19 14.84
N CYS A 76 -9.24 -4.46 14.79
CA CYS A 76 -9.55 -5.28 15.97
C CYS A 76 -8.49 -6.36 16.14
N ASP A 77 -7.87 -6.40 17.33
CA ASP A 77 -6.91 -7.45 17.71
C ASP A 77 -7.36 -8.09 19.03
N PRO A 78 -7.97 -9.30 18.97
CA PRO A 78 -8.46 -9.99 20.18
C PRO A 78 -7.35 -10.56 21.06
N PHE A 79 -6.07 -10.50 20.64
CA PHE A 79 -4.91 -10.99 21.38
C PHE A 79 -3.76 -9.96 21.31
N ILE A 80 -4.05 -8.74 21.72
CA ILE A 80 -3.19 -7.56 21.45
C ILE A 80 -1.81 -7.64 22.11
N GLY A 81 -1.66 -8.45 23.17
CA GLY A 81 -0.40 -8.62 23.89
C GLY A 81 0.19 -7.29 24.38
N THR A 82 1.36 -6.94 23.90
CA THR A 82 2.02 -5.66 24.21
C THR A 82 1.67 -4.51 23.28
N GLY A 83 0.57 -4.64 22.52
CA GLY A 83 -0.06 -3.55 21.79
C GLY A 83 0.60 -3.20 20.45
N THR A 84 1.32 -4.11 19.79
CA THR A 84 2.01 -3.79 18.53
C THR A 84 1.03 -3.37 17.43
N SER A 85 -0.09 -4.08 17.28
CA SER A 85 -1.13 -3.74 16.30
C SER A 85 -1.75 -2.36 16.55
N ALA A 86 -2.07 -2.03 17.81
CA ALA A 86 -2.62 -0.72 18.18
C ALA A 86 -1.62 0.42 18.01
N VAL A 87 -0.35 0.17 18.35
CA VAL A 87 0.73 1.16 18.14
C VAL A 87 0.85 1.50 16.66
N VAL A 88 0.89 0.49 15.80
CA VAL A 88 1.00 0.71 14.36
C VAL A 88 -0.27 1.33 13.78
N ALA A 89 -1.45 0.87 14.23
CA ALA A 89 -2.72 1.48 13.84
C ALA A 89 -2.75 2.98 14.16
N LYS A 90 -2.36 3.34 15.39
CA LYS A 90 -2.27 4.75 15.83
C LYS A 90 -1.26 5.54 15.00
N LYS A 91 -0.06 5.01 14.76
CA LYS A 91 0.95 5.64 13.90
C LYS A 91 0.41 5.98 12.53
N LEU A 92 -0.37 5.07 11.94
CA LEU A 92 -0.93 5.18 10.60
C LEU A 92 -2.29 5.92 10.56
N GLY A 93 -2.77 6.49 11.67
CA GLY A 93 -4.04 7.20 11.73
C GLY A 93 -5.27 6.29 11.60
N ARG A 94 -5.16 5.00 11.98
CA ARG A 94 -6.27 4.06 12.08
C ARG A 94 -6.78 4.01 13.52
N LYS A 95 -8.07 3.69 13.69
CA LYS A 95 -8.66 3.36 15.00
C LYS A 95 -8.26 1.95 15.37
N TYR A 96 -8.26 1.66 16.65
CA TYR A 96 -7.94 0.30 17.13
C TYR A 96 -8.84 -0.08 18.28
N PHE A 97 -9.09 -1.38 18.39
CA PHE A 97 -9.73 -2.05 19.50
C PHE A 97 -8.95 -3.32 19.81
N GLY A 98 -8.54 -3.51 21.05
CA GLY A 98 -7.74 -4.65 21.43
C GLY A 98 -8.20 -5.29 22.74
N ILE A 99 -8.06 -6.61 22.82
CA ILE A 99 -8.37 -7.40 23.99
C ILE A 99 -7.10 -8.08 24.50
N GLU A 100 -6.84 -7.97 25.80
CA GLU A 100 -5.74 -8.65 26.48
C GLU A 100 -6.19 -9.13 27.86
N LYS A 101 -5.96 -10.42 28.13
CA LYS A 101 -6.33 -11.06 29.40
C LYS A 101 -5.30 -10.78 30.51
N ASP A 102 -4.02 -10.76 30.14
CA ASP A 102 -2.93 -10.56 31.11
C ASP A 102 -2.81 -9.07 31.47
N LYS A 103 -3.04 -8.75 32.73
CA LYS A 103 -2.98 -7.37 33.27
C LYS A 103 -1.59 -6.74 33.08
N LYS A 104 -0.49 -7.52 33.08
CA LYS A 104 0.87 -7.00 32.88
C LYS A 104 1.08 -6.60 31.44
N TYR A 105 0.61 -7.42 30.48
CA TYR A 105 0.68 -7.10 29.05
C TYR A 105 -0.24 -5.93 28.72
N PHE A 106 -1.45 -5.91 29.25
CA PHE A 106 -2.40 -4.80 29.10
C PHE A 106 -1.80 -3.45 29.58
N GLY A 107 -1.20 -3.44 30.78
CA GLY A 107 -0.54 -2.23 31.28
C GLY A 107 0.65 -1.78 30.41
N ALA A 108 1.45 -2.72 29.88
CA ALA A 108 2.55 -2.43 28.97
C ALA A 108 2.04 -1.89 27.63
N ALA A 109 0.96 -2.48 27.10
CA ALA A 109 0.31 -2.02 25.88
C ALA A 109 -0.21 -0.59 26.01
N ASN A 110 -0.96 -0.30 27.06
CA ASN A 110 -1.52 1.04 27.31
C ASN A 110 -0.43 2.10 27.42
N LYS A 111 0.64 1.81 28.18
CA LYS A 111 1.78 2.73 28.29
C LYS A 111 2.40 3.03 26.92
N ARG A 112 2.65 1.99 26.13
CA ARG A 112 3.25 2.10 24.79
C ARG A 112 2.36 2.87 23.83
N ILE A 113 1.06 2.57 23.79
CA ILE A 113 0.09 3.24 22.93
C ILE A 113 -0.04 4.72 23.29
N ASN A 114 -0.08 5.06 24.58
CA ASN A 114 -0.18 6.44 25.02
C ASN A 114 1.06 7.27 24.64
N GLN A 115 2.25 6.67 24.66
CA GLN A 115 3.50 7.31 24.24
C GLN A 115 3.66 7.42 22.72
N THR A 116 2.83 6.69 21.96
CA THR A 116 2.90 6.69 20.49
C THR A 116 2.25 7.95 19.93
N LYS A 117 2.96 8.65 19.05
CA LYS A 117 2.45 9.77 18.26
C LYS A 117 1.95 9.26 16.90
N VAL A 118 0.95 9.94 16.35
CA VAL A 118 0.54 9.76 14.96
C VAL A 118 1.67 10.29 14.07
N ILE A 119 1.99 9.58 13.01
CA ILE A 119 2.95 10.06 12.02
C ILE A 119 2.15 10.94 11.06
N GLU A 120 2.37 12.23 11.11
CA GLU A 120 1.79 13.23 10.19
C GLU A 120 2.62 13.23 8.89
N ASP A 121 2.59 12.13 8.17
CA ASP A 121 3.35 12.05 6.94
C ASP A 121 2.41 11.70 5.77
N ASN A 122 2.32 12.62 4.81
CA ASN A 122 1.50 12.44 3.61
C ASN A 122 1.96 11.24 2.75
N TYR A 123 3.20 10.76 2.97
CA TYR A 123 3.71 9.53 2.33
C TYR A 123 3.03 8.25 2.81
N LEU A 124 2.32 8.29 3.94
CA LEU A 124 1.59 7.16 4.50
C LEU A 124 0.09 7.19 4.14
N ASP A 125 -0.36 8.23 3.50
CA ASP A 125 -1.69 8.24 2.91
C ASP A 125 -1.73 7.15 1.82
N THR A 126 -2.79 6.37 1.85
CA THR A 126 -2.99 5.35 0.82
C THR A 126 -2.96 6.03 -0.53
N VAL A 127 -1.91 5.73 -1.31
CA VAL A 127 -1.81 6.25 -2.67
C VAL A 127 -3.07 5.81 -3.40
N GLU A 128 -3.90 6.78 -3.81
CA GLU A 128 -5.15 6.51 -4.50
C GLU A 128 -4.89 5.56 -5.67
N ASN A 129 -5.69 4.52 -5.71
CA ASN A 129 -5.57 3.54 -6.76
C ASN A 129 -5.89 4.24 -8.09
N ASN A 130 -4.91 4.43 -8.96
CA ASN A 130 -5.11 5.05 -10.28
C ASN A 130 -6.20 4.39 -11.13
N LYS A 131 -6.69 3.21 -10.72
CA LYS A 131 -7.84 2.54 -11.33
C LYS A 131 -9.18 3.24 -11.05
N SER A 132 -9.28 4.06 -10.02
CA SER A 132 -10.49 4.82 -9.70
C SER A 132 -10.61 6.13 -10.47
N LYS A 133 -9.53 6.60 -11.08
CA LYS A 133 -9.56 7.81 -11.91
C LYS A 133 -10.12 7.47 -13.28
N PRO A 134 -11.07 8.27 -13.80
CA PRO A 134 -11.58 8.06 -15.15
C PRO A 134 -10.38 8.13 -16.12
N ARG A 135 -10.25 7.10 -16.96
CA ARG A 135 -9.23 7.09 -18.00
C ARG A 135 -9.66 8.08 -19.08
N ILE A 136 -8.82 9.06 -19.36
CA ILE A 136 -9.02 9.98 -20.48
C ILE A 136 -8.45 9.28 -21.71
N PRO A 137 -9.25 9.00 -22.74
CA PRO A 137 -8.75 8.46 -24.00
C PRO A 137 -7.65 9.37 -24.58
N PHE A 138 -6.62 8.76 -25.15
CA PHE A 138 -5.48 9.53 -25.68
C PHE A 138 -5.92 10.53 -26.75
N GLY A 139 -6.88 10.15 -27.62
CA GLY A 139 -7.45 11.03 -28.63
C GLY A 139 -8.06 12.30 -28.03
N SER A 140 -8.72 12.21 -26.87
CA SER A 140 -9.29 13.39 -26.19
C SER A 140 -8.22 14.40 -25.76
N LEU A 141 -7.00 13.98 -25.47
CA LEU A 141 -5.89 14.91 -25.17
C LEU A 141 -5.48 15.72 -26.38
N VAL A 142 -5.61 15.14 -27.59
CA VAL A 142 -5.36 15.83 -28.87
C VAL A 142 -6.53 16.79 -29.16
N GLU A 143 -7.76 16.34 -29.01
CA GLU A 143 -8.98 17.17 -29.19
C GLU A 143 -9.01 18.39 -28.26
N MET A 144 -8.60 18.19 -27.01
CA MET A 144 -8.50 19.27 -26.00
C MET A 144 -7.30 20.21 -26.25
N GLY A 145 -6.47 19.94 -27.26
CA GLY A 145 -5.29 20.75 -27.59
C GLY A 145 -4.13 20.61 -26.58
N ILE A 146 -4.21 19.69 -25.63
CA ILE A 146 -3.14 19.43 -24.65
C ILE A 146 -1.90 18.87 -25.36
N ILE A 147 -2.12 18.03 -26.38
CA ILE A 147 -1.06 17.46 -27.19
C ILE A 147 -1.33 17.84 -28.64
N LYS A 148 -0.32 18.44 -29.31
CA LYS A 148 -0.48 18.89 -30.69
C LYS A 148 -0.28 17.74 -31.67
N PRO A 149 -1.16 17.58 -32.70
CA PRO A 149 -0.89 16.70 -33.83
C PRO A 149 0.50 16.99 -34.46
N GLY A 150 1.17 15.95 -34.86
CA GLY A 150 2.53 16.07 -35.41
C GLY A 150 3.64 15.97 -34.36
N SER A 151 3.34 16.11 -33.07
CA SER A 151 4.31 15.89 -32.00
C SER A 151 4.84 14.46 -32.01
N VAL A 152 6.09 14.29 -31.59
CA VAL A 152 6.74 12.97 -31.48
C VAL A 152 6.92 12.61 -30.02
N LEU A 153 6.38 11.48 -29.64
CA LEU A 153 6.57 10.87 -28.33
C LEU A 153 7.80 9.94 -28.37
N PHE A 154 8.50 9.87 -27.26
CA PHE A 154 9.64 8.99 -27.08
C PHE A 154 9.44 8.14 -25.83
N ASP A 155 9.95 6.92 -25.87
CA ASP A 155 10.09 6.13 -24.64
C ASP A 155 11.19 6.73 -23.75
N GLN A 156 11.20 6.32 -22.48
CA GLN A 156 12.13 6.86 -21.47
C GLN A 156 13.62 6.69 -21.86
N LYS A 157 13.95 5.64 -22.63
CA LYS A 157 15.30 5.36 -23.13
C LYS A 157 15.55 5.91 -24.54
N ARG A 158 14.59 6.62 -25.15
CA ARG A 158 14.60 7.14 -26.52
C ARG A 158 14.91 6.11 -27.61
N LYS A 159 14.62 4.84 -27.33
CA LYS A 159 14.79 3.76 -28.32
C LYS A 159 13.62 3.67 -29.33
N PHE A 160 12.45 4.10 -28.89
CA PHE A 160 11.23 4.10 -29.68
C PHE A 160 10.68 5.51 -29.78
N ASN A 161 10.09 5.84 -30.94
CA ASN A 161 9.35 7.06 -31.13
C ASN A 161 8.03 6.79 -31.84
N ALA A 162 7.03 7.63 -31.59
CA ALA A 162 5.76 7.57 -32.30
C ALA A 162 5.27 8.98 -32.59
N LYS A 163 4.82 9.24 -33.81
CA LYS A 163 4.23 10.50 -34.22
C LYS A 163 2.74 10.51 -33.98
N ILE A 164 2.24 11.57 -33.39
CA ILE A 164 0.82 11.76 -33.11
C ILE A 164 0.11 12.26 -34.35
N MET A 165 -0.93 11.56 -34.77
CA MET A 165 -1.74 11.93 -35.90
C MET A 165 -2.91 12.83 -35.49
N ALA A 166 -3.54 13.51 -36.46
CA ALA A 166 -4.67 14.41 -36.19
C ALA A 166 -5.90 13.70 -35.62
N ASP A 167 -6.07 12.42 -35.93
CA ASP A 167 -7.13 11.55 -35.42
C ASP A 167 -6.86 10.97 -34.03
N GLY A 168 -5.78 11.40 -33.38
CA GLY A 168 -5.35 10.87 -32.07
C GLY A 168 -4.66 9.51 -32.13
N SER A 169 -4.41 8.95 -33.34
CA SER A 169 -3.64 7.72 -33.49
C SER A 169 -2.13 7.97 -33.38
N LEU A 170 -1.38 6.91 -33.08
CA LEU A 170 0.08 6.93 -33.02
C LEU A 170 0.66 6.21 -34.22
N LYS A 171 1.57 6.84 -34.96
CA LYS A 171 2.30 6.24 -36.08
C LYS A 171 3.75 5.96 -35.70
N HIS A 172 4.16 4.68 -35.78
CA HIS A 172 5.54 4.24 -35.56
C HIS A 172 6.02 3.42 -36.76
N LYS A 173 7.16 3.81 -37.35
CA LYS A 173 7.78 3.11 -38.52
C LYS A 173 6.79 2.76 -39.65
N GLY A 174 5.88 3.69 -39.96
CA GLY A 174 4.88 3.48 -41.02
C GLY A 174 3.61 2.75 -40.60
N LEU A 175 3.59 2.12 -39.45
CA LEU A 175 2.42 1.43 -38.91
C LEU A 175 1.59 2.41 -38.05
N SER A 176 0.29 2.50 -38.32
CA SER A 176 -0.65 3.25 -37.49
C SER A 176 -1.17 2.34 -36.37
N LEU A 177 -0.97 2.76 -35.13
CA LEU A 177 -1.52 2.11 -33.92
C LEU A 177 -2.84 2.80 -33.59
N ILE A 178 -3.94 2.30 -34.11
CA ILE A 178 -5.26 2.94 -33.98
C ILE A 178 -5.88 2.75 -32.59
N HIS A 179 -5.49 1.74 -31.85
CA HIS A 179 -5.90 1.56 -30.46
C HIS A 179 -4.75 1.02 -29.63
N ILE A 180 -4.33 1.76 -28.63
CA ILE A 180 -3.70 1.15 -27.47
C ILE A 180 -4.87 0.54 -26.67
N SER A 181 -5.40 -0.59 -27.17
CA SER A 181 -6.27 -1.44 -26.36
C SER A 181 -5.47 -1.88 -25.15
N GLU A 182 -6.15 -1.96 -24.00
CA GLU A 182 -5.58 -2.47 -22.76
C GLU A 182 -4.71 -3.70 -23.04
N PRO A 183 -3.53 -3.82 -22.40
CA PRO A 183 -2.81 -5.08 -22.44
C PRO A 183 -3.76 -6.15 -21.91
N THR A 184 -4.17 -7.04 -22.77
CA THR A 184 -4.93 -8.24 -22.41
C THR A 184 -4.20 -8.89 -21.25
N ARG A 185 -4.83 -8.93 -20.08
CA ARG A 185 -4.38 -9.78 -18.98
C ARG A 185 -4.34 -11.19 -19.53
N ARG A 186 -3.15 -11.67 -19.85
CA ARG A 186 -2.97 -13.12 -19.98
C ARG A 186 -3.24 -13.68 -18.59
N HIS A 187 -4.32 -14.42 -18.47
CA HIS A 187 -4.52 -15.32 -17.36
C HIS A 187 -3.40 -16.37 -17.42
N LEU A 188 -2.50 -16.33 -16.47
CA LEU A 188 -1.67 -17.43 -16.05
C LEU A 188 -2.19 -17.93 -14.71
#